data_b6b168ddf265e21b52d29fd184c5d2bb
#
_entry.id   b6b168ddf265e21b52d29fd184c5d2bb
#
_cell.length_a   1.000
_cell.length_b   1.000
_cell.length_c   1.000
_cell.angle_alpha   90.00
_cell.angle_beta   90.00
_cell.angle_gamma   90.00
#
_symmetry.space_group_name_H-M   'P 1'
#
loop_
_entity.id
_entity.type
_entity.pdbx_description
1 polymer ?
#
loop_
_entity_poly.entity_id
_entity_poly.type
_entity_poly.pdbx_seq_one_letter_code
_entity_poly.pdbx_strand_id
1 'polypeptide(L)'
;MKSKEELVELLVNDTESFNETIKGKYVDLSEMDFSNVVLEGAIFDNVDLTSSTFADSQMTDVKFVACDLTSVDFTRTKLVECSFNESTLNGADFSYSTVQYCGFPDADLAGTIFMEADLSNSDFTMSENLNASRFDDTTVWPDSEYLPEDFDSTYSDDLSSLKDEDDFEPSDY
;
A
#
# COMPACT_ATOMS: atom_id res chain seq x y z
N MET A 1 10.06 21.36 15.97
CA MET A 1 9.49 20.16 15.31
C MET A 1 10.69 19.29 14.98
N LYS A 2 10.61 17.98 15.18
CA LYS A 2 11.70 17.06 14.80
C LYS A 2 11.91 17.10 13.28
N SER A 3 13.12 16.81 12.79
CA SER A 3 13.35 16.62 11.35
C SER A 3 12.72 15.32 10.86
N LYS A 4 12.62 15.11 9.52
CA LYS A 4 12.12 13.85 8.94
C LYS A 4 12.98 12.67 9.44
N GLU A 5 14.30 12.81 9.41
CA GLU A 5 15.25 11.79 9.84
C GLU A 5 15.11 11.45 11.33
N GLU A 6 14.93 12.47 12.21
CA GLU A 6 14.66 12.26 13.63
C GLU A 6 13.35 11.52 13.89
N LEU A 7 12.31 11.74 13.03
CA LEU A 7 11.04 11.03 13.13
C LEU A 7 11.18 9.58 12.66
N VAL A 8 11.93 9.33 11.59
CA VAL A 8 12.21 7.98 11.11
C VAL A 8 13.01 7.18 12.15
N GLU A 9 14.04 7.78 12.74
CA GLU A 9 14.80 7.15 13.82
C GLU A 9 13.91 6.78 15.01
N LEU A 10 12.99 7.68 15.37
CA LEU A 10 12.02 7.45 16.44
C LEU A 10 11.03 6.32 16.09
N LEU A 11 10.51 6.29 14.85
CA LEU A 11 9.60 5.26 14.38
C LEU A 11 10.20 3.86 14.52
N VAL A 12 11.47 3.71 14.17
CA VAL A 12 12.15 2.41 14.16
C VAL A 12 12.60 1.97 15.55
N ASN A 13 13.01 2.92 16.41
CA ASN A 13 13.61 2.59 17.71
C ASN A 13 12.64 2.74 18.90
N ASP A 14 11.60 3.56 18.78
CA ASP A 14 10.65 3.86 19.85
C ASP A 14 9.30 4.28 19.25
N THR A 15 8.54 3.31 18.78
CA THR A 15 7.23 3.50 18.11
C THR A 15 6.24 4.24 19.01
N GLU A 16 6.24 4.02 20.33
CA GLU A 16 5.35 4.70 21.27
C GLU A 16 5.64 6.21 21.29
N SER A 17 6.91 6.58 21.40
CA SER A 17 7.35 7.98 21.35
C SER A 17 7.09 8.62 19.97
N PHE A 18 7.20 7.85 18.88
CA PHE A 18 6.81 8.32 17.55
C PHE A 18 5.32 8.67 17.52
N ASN A 19 4.45 7.72 17.92
CA ASN A 19 2.99 7.90 17.94
C ASN A 19 2.59 9.16 18.75
N GLU A 20 3.15 9.34 19.95
CA GLU A 20 2.87 10.52 20.78
C GLU A 20 3.42 11.83 20.16
N THR A 21 4.55 11.76 19.47
CA THR A 21 5.17 12.94 18.85
C THR A 21 4.35 13.50 17.71
N ILE A 22 3.75 12.65 16.86
CA ILE A 22 3.00 13.07 15.67
C ILE A 22 1.51 13.26 15.91
N LYS A 23 0.97 12.72 17.00
CA LYS A 23 -0.46 12.70 17.31
C LYS A 23 -1.15 14.05 17.12
N GLY A 24 -2.18 14.05 16.29
CA GLY A 24 -3.00 15.23 15.99
C GLY A 24 -2.26 16.35 15.26
N LYS A 25 -1.17 16.03 14.56
CA LYS A 25 -0.40 17.00 13.76
C LYS A 25 -0.34 16.51 12.33
N TYR A 26 -0.37 17.46 11.40
CA TYR A 26 0.10 17.17 10.04
C TYR A 26 1.63 16.99 10.05
N VAL A 27 2.10 15.90 9.47
CA VAL A 27 3.53 15.59 9.36
C VAL A 27 3.87 15.24 7.92
N ASP A 28 4.87 15.89 7.37
CA ASP A 28 5.42 15.60 6.06
C ASP A 28 6.59 14.60 6.19
N LEU A 29 6.35 13.35 5.74
CA LEU A 29 7.32 12.27 5.57
C LEU A 29 7.36 11.80 4.11
N SER A 30 6.99 12.66 3.16
CA SER A 30 7.05 12.36 1.73
C SER A 30 8.48 12.04 1.28
N GLU A 31 8.59 11.18 0.26
CA GLU A 31 9.86 10.78 -0.37
C GLU A 31 10.86 10.09 0.59
N MET A 32 10.39 9.57 1.74
CA MET A 32 11.25 8.88 2.70
C MET A 32 11.42 7.40 2.36
N ASP A 33 12.60 6.87 2.68
CA ASP A 33 12.92 5.45 2.54
C ASP A 33 12.71 4.73 3.88
N PHE A 34 11.66 3.91 3.93
CA PHE A 34 11.32 3.00 5.02
C PHE A 34 11.48 1.53 4.58
N SER A 35 12.24 1.25 3.53
CA SER A 35 12.40 -0.13 3.06
C SER A 35 13.08 -1.02 4.10
N ASN A 36 12.72 -2.31 4.10
CA ASN A 36 13.28 -3.32 5.00
C ASN A 36 13.05 -3.04 6.52
N VAL A 37 12.08 -2.22 6.89
CA VAL A 37 11.74 -1.99 8.31
C VAL A 37 10.83 -3.08 8.87
N VAL A 38 10.89 -3.26 10.18
CA VAL A 38 9.91 -4.06 10.92
C VAL A 38 9.19 -3.10 11.88
N LEU A 39 7.88 -2.92 11.69
CA LEU A 39 7.06 -2.03 12.48
C LEU A 39 5.94 -2.80 13.18
N GLU A 40 5.69 -2.48 14.44
CA GLU A 40 4.57 -2.99 15.21
C GLU A 40 3.88 -1.85 15.95
N GLY A 41 2.56 -1.73 15.79
CA GLY A 41 1.73 -0.75 16.49
C GLY A 41 2.00 0.71 16.14
N ALA A 42 2.67 1.00 15.02
CA ALA A 42 2.88 2.37 14.57
C ALA A 42 1.56 2.99 14.10
N ILE A 43 1.37 4.27 14.42
CA ILE A 43 0.18 5.03 14.02
C ILE A 43 0.63 6.26 13.24
N PHE A 44 0.38 6.23 11.94
CA PHE A 44 0.50 7.40 11.07
C PHE A 44 -0.87 8.09 11.03
N ASP A 45 -0.99 9.25 11.67
CA ASP A 45 -2.22 10.04 11.76
C ASP A 45 -2.02 11.38 11.08
N ASN A 46 -2.71 11.60 9.96
CA ASN A 46 -2.60 12.81 9.13
C ASN A 46 -1.17 13.07 8.63
N VAL A 47 -0.54 12.03 8.08
CA VAL A 47 0.84 12.06 7.57
C VAL A 47 0.84 12.06 6.04
N ASP A 48 1.65 12.92 5.45
CA ASP A 48 2.01 12.87 4.04
C ASP A 48 3.18 11.90 3.86
N LEU A 49 2.94 10.79 3.17
CA LEU A 49 3.89 9.75 2.81
C LEU A 49 4.06 9.64 1.29
N THR A 50 3.60 10.64 0.53
CA THR A 50 3.63 10.64 -0.93
C THR A 50 5.01 10.23 -1.46
N SER A 51 5.03 9.27 -2.38
CA SER A 51 6.25 8.76 -3.03
C SER A 51 7.30 8.17 -2.07
N SER A 52 6.92 7.80 -0.85
CA SER A 52 7.79 7.06 0.07
C SER A 52 7.83 5.58 -0.28
N THR A 53 8.81 4.85 0.23
CA THR A 53 8.89 3.40 0.06
C THR A 53 8.89 2.66 1.39
N PHE A 54 8.08 1.60 1.48
CA PHE A 54 8.09 0.57 2.51
C PHE A 54 8.45 -0.81 1.92
N ALA A 55 9.05 -0.84 0.73
CA ALA A 55 9.38 -2.09 0.06
C ALA A 55 10.14 -3.08 0.95
N ASP A 56 9.84 -4.36 0.82
CA ASP A 56 10.47 -5.45 1.58
C ASP A 56 10.28 -5.36 3.11
N SER A 57 9.32 -4.58 3.61
CA SER A 57 9.08 -4.37 5.05
C SER A 57 8.07 -5.36 5.63
N GLN A 58 8.05 -5.45 6.95
CA GLN A 58 7.06 -6.22 7.70
C GLN A 58 6.33 -5.28 8.68
N MET A 59 5.01 -5.26 8.62
CA MET A 59 4.19 -4.39 9.46
C MET A 59 3.07 -5.19 10.11
N THR A 60 2.91 -5.03 11.43
CA THR A 60 1.84 -5.66 12.22
C THR A 60 1.13 -4.60 13.05
N ASP A 61 -0.22 -4.58 13.01
CA ASP A 61 -1.06 -3.59 13.71
C ASP A 61 -0.63 -2.13 13.44
N VAL A 62 -0.18 -1.84 12.20
CA VAL A 62 0.15 -0.48 11.78
C VAL A 62 -1.09 0.21 11.25
N LYS A 63 -1.30 1.48 11.65
CA LYS A 63 -2.48 2.27 11.26
C LYS A 63 -2.06 3.49 10.44
N PHE A 64 -2.60 3.57 9.26
CA PHE A 64 -2.56 4.76 8.41
C PHE A 64 -3.95 5.40 8.47
N VAL A 65 -4.06 6.55 9.13
CA VAL A 65 -5.33 7.25 9.34
C VAL A 65 -5.27 8.61 8.67
N ALA A 66 -6.15 8.86 7.72
CA ALA A 66 -6.21 10.10 6.95
C ALA A 66 -4.84 10.50 6.35
N CYS A 67 -4.07 9.50 5.88
CA CYS A 67 -2.75 9.69 5.27
C CYS A 67 -2.83 9.91 3.77
N ASP A 68 -1.89 10.67 3.23
CA ASP A 68 -1.62 10.67 1.80
C ASP A 68 -0.53 9.62 1.47
N LEU A 69 -0.98 8.52 0.87
CA LEU A 69 -0.15 7.38 0.45
C LEU A 69 -0.03 7.32 -1.09
N THR A 70 -0.25 8.45 -1.76
CA THR A 70 -0.16 8.52 -3.23
C THR A 70 1.22 8.08 -3.70
N SER A 71 1.24 7.11 -4.62
CA SER A 71 2.46 6.55 -5.21
C SER A 71 3.46 5.97 -4.19
N VAL A 72 2.99 5.51 -3.03
CA VAL A 72 3.85 4.78 -2.07
C VAL A 72 4.17 3.39 -2.62
N ASP A 73 5.41 2.99 -2.46
CA ASP A 73 5.88 1.64 -2.80
C ASP A 73 5.75 0.70 -1.58
N PHE A 74 4.78 -0.23 -1.64
CA PHE A 74 4.58 -1.33 -0.71
C PHE A 74 4.97 -2.69 -1.33
N THR A 75 5.79 -2.70 -2.37
CA THR A 75 6.14 -3.97 -3.04
C THR A 75 6.84 -4.94 -2.10
N ARG A 76 6.48 -6.22 -2.21
CA ARG A 76 7.06 -7.31 -1.38
C ARG A 76 6.93 -7.10 0.12
N THR A 77 5.97 -6.26 0.57
CA THR A 77 5.69 -6.08 2.00
C THR A 77 4.88 -7.24 2.56
N LYS A 78 5.02 -7.45 3.86
CA LYS A 78 4.10 -8.26 4.64
C LYS A 78 3.33 -7.37 5.61
N LEU A 79 2.03 -7.26 5.40
CA LEU A 79 1.10 -6.47 6.20
C LEU A 79 0.14 -7.42 6.92
N VAL A 80 0.06 -7.34 8.25
CA VAL A 80 -0.85 -8.15 9.06
C VAL A 80 -1.60 -7.24 10.02
N GLU A 81 -2.94 -7.34 10.04
CA GLU A 81 -3.80 -6.55 10.93
C GLU A 81 -3.62 -5.03 10.80
N CYS A 82 -3.19 -4.56 9.62
CA CYS A 82 -3.01 -3.14 9.34
C CYS A 82 -4.32 -2.47 8.90
N SER A 83 -4.40 -1.14 9.03
CA SER A 83 -5.56 -0.36 8.59
C SER A 83 -5.14 0.87 7.79
N PHE A 84 -5.90 1.18 6.73
CA PHE A 84 -5.70 2.31 5.83
C PHE A 84 -6.89 3.28 5.87
N ASN A 85 -7.43 3.50 7.04
CA ASN A 85 -8.67 4.27 7.27
C ASN A 85 -8.58 5.70 6.72
N GLU A 86 -9.55 6.08 5.88
CA GLU A 86 -9.66 7.43 5.29
C GLU A 86 -8.40 7.89 4.52
N SER A 87 -7.55 6.96 4.06
CA SER A 87 -6.28 7.28 3.40
C SER A 87 -6.41 7.26 1.88
N THR A 88 -5.62 8.09 1.21
CA THR A 88 -5.51 8.12 -0.25
C THR A 88 -4.37 7.20 -0.68
N LEU A 89 -4.69 6.16 -1.47
CA LEU A 89 -3.73 5.17 -1.97
C LEU A 89 -3.55 5.25 -3.51
N ASN A 90 -3.84 6.39 -4.10
CA ASN A 90 -3.82 6.56 -5.54
C ASN A 90 -2.44 6.21 -6.14
N GLY A 91 -2.41 5.15 -6.96
CA GLY A 91 -1.18 4.67 -7.58
C GLY A 91 -0.17 4.03 -6.61
N ALA A 92 -0.55 3.72 -5.36
CA ALA A 92 0.30 2.94 -4.47
C ALA A 92 0.51 1.53 -5.02
N ASP A 93 1.69 0.97 -4.84
CA ASP A 93 2.08 -0.33 -5.40
C ASP A 93 2.22 -1.41 -4.32
N PHE A 94 1.30 -2.37 -4.30
CA PHE A 94 1.31 -3.55 -3.43
C PHE A 94 1.73 -4.83 -4.18
N SER A 95 2.38 -4.71 -5.32
CA SER A 95 2.79 -5.90 -6.09
C SER A 95 3.67 -6.83 -5.26
N TYR A 96 3.41 -8.14 -5.38
CA TYR A 96 4.12 -9.20 -4.66
C TYR A 96 3.97 -9.13 -3.13
N SER A 97 3.04 -8.36 -2.60
CA SER A 97 2.84 -8.21 -1.16
C SER A 97 1.91 -9.29 -0.60
N THR A 98 2.01 -9.50 0.72
CA THR A 98 1.05 -10.28 1.49
C THR A 98 0.31 -9.35 2.42
N VAL A 99 -0.99 -9.16 2.18
CA VAL A 99 -1.86 -8.24 2.92
C VAL A 99 -2.98 -9.04 3.57
N GLN A 100 -2.82 -9.34 4.86
CA GLN A 100 -3.73 -10.24 5.57
C GLN A 100 -4.38 -9.56 6.77
N TYR A 101 -5.70 -9.78 6.93
CA TYR A 101 -6.49 -9.20 8.01
C TYR A 101 -6.42 -7.67 8.06
N CYS A 102 -6.15 -7.05 6.90
CA CYS A 102 -6.08 -5.60 6.77
C CYS A 102 -7.43 -5.01 6.38
N GLY A 103 -7.69 -3.78 6.78
CA GLY A 103 -8.91 -3.06 6.43
C GLY A 103 -8.62 -1.78 5.65
N PHE A 104 -9.53 -1.46 4.71
CA PHE A 104 -9.46 -0.28 3.86
C PHE A 104 -10.70 0.61 3.97
N PRO A 105 -11.22 0.89 5.20
CA PRO A 105 -12.44 1.67 5.34
C PRO A 105 -12.22 3.11 4.88
N ASP A 106 -13.10 3.55 3.96
CA ASP A 106 -13.09 4.89 3.36
C ASP A 106 -11.74 5.25 2.68
N ALA A 107 -10.96 4.23 2.30
CA ALA A 107 -9.71 4.39 1.57
C ALA A 107 -9.95 4.54 0.06
N ASP A 108 -9.31 5.51 -0.59
CA ASP A 108 -9.36 5.69 -2.04
C ASP A 108 -8.26 4.85 -2.73
N LEU A 109 -8.69 3.83 -3.47
CA LEU A 109 -7.83 2.84 -4.13
C LEU A 109 -7.68 3.09 -5.65
N ALA A 110 -8.00 4.29 -6.15
CA ALA A 110 -7.89 4.58 -7.57
C ALA A 110 -6.46 4.40 -8.11
N GLY A 111 -6.29 3.50 -9.07
CA GLY A 111 -4.99 3.21 -9.68
C GLY A 111 -4.01 2.45 -8.78
N THR A 112 -4.43 2.00 -7.59
CA THR A 112 -3.62 1.12 -6.72
C THR A 112 -3.27 -0.16 -7.47
N ILE A 113 -2.06 -0.66 -7.31
CA ILE A 113 -1.52 -1.82 -8.04
C ILE A 113 -1.41 -3.01 -7.08
N PHE A 114 -2.02 -4.15 -7.46
CA PHE A 114 -2.07 -5.39 -6.67
C PHE A 114 -1.55 -6.61 -7.45
N MET A 115 -0.66 -6.42 -8.43
CA MET A 115 -0.11 -7.52 -9.23
C MET A 115 0.57 -8.57 -8.35
N GLU A 116 0.22 -9.85 -8.53
CA GLU A 116 0.79 -10.97 -7.76
C GLU A 116 0.68 -10.79 -6.22
N ALA A 117 -0.30 -10.01 -5.73
CA ALA A 117 -0.52 -9.78 -4.30
C ALA A 117 -1.45 -10.85 -3.70
N ASP A 118 -1.18 -11.24 -2.45
CA ASP A 118 -2.09 -12.04 -1.62
C ASP A 118 -2.87 -11.12 -0.68
N LEU A 119 -4.14 -10.87 -1.01
CA LEU A 119 -5.07 -10.01 -0.27
C LEU A 119 -6.08 -10.83 0.55
N SER A 120 -5.88 -12.14 0.67
CA SER A 120 -6.79 -13.04 1.36
C SER A 120 -7.05 -12.58 2.80
N ASN A 121 -8.29 -12.73 3.25
CA ASN A 121 -8.77 -12.32 4.58
C ASN A 121 -8.71 -10.81 4.87
N SER A 122 -8.51 -9.95 3.88
CA SER A 122 -8.59 -8.49 4.05
C SER A 122 -9.96 -7.94 3.67
N ASP A 123 -10.36 -6.81 4.24
CA ASP A 123 -11.69 -6.22 4.09
C ASP A 123 -11.63 -4.95 3.25
N PHE A 124 -12.26 -5.01 2.07
CA PHE A 124 -12.40 -3.91 1.12
C PHE A 124 -13.83 -3.38 1.00
N THR A 125 -14.78 -3.88 1.80
CA THR A 125 -16.22 -3.58 1.65
C THR A 125 -16.53 -2.08 1.67
N MET A 126 -15.78 -1.31 2.43
CA MET A 126 -15.96 0.14 2.58
C MET A 126 -14.91 0.96 1.82
N SER A 127 -14.11 0.33 0.93
CA SER A 127 -13.14 1.06 0.13
C SER A 127 -13.80 1.77 -1.05
N GLU A 128 -13.14 2.84 -1.53
CA GLU A 128 -13.56 3.60 -2.69
C GLU A 128 -12.68 3.28 -3.90
N ASN A 129 -13.27 3.33 -5.09
CA ASN A 129 -12.58 3.22 -6.38
C ASN A 129 -11.75 1.93 -6.59
N LEU A 130 -12.08 0.82 -5.89
CA LEU A 130 -11.40 -0.46 -6.09
C LEU A 130 -11.47 -0.95 -7.55
N ASN A 131 -12.59 -0.66 -8.26
CA ASN A 131 -12.73 -0.97 -9.69
C ASN A 131 -11.73 -0.24 -10.61
N ALA A 132 -11.07 0.80 -10.11
CA ALA A 132 -10.01 1.51 -10.83
C ALA A 132 -8.60 1.04 -10.45
N SER A 133 -8.48 0.00 -9.62
CA SER A 133 -7.20 -0.62 -9.28
C SER A 133 -6.70 -1.52 -10.43
N ARG A 134 -5.42 -1.86 -10.38
CA ARG A 134 -4.75 -2.73 -11.36
C ARG A 134 -4.34 -4.03 -10.68
N PHE A 135 -4.69 -5.16 -11.29
CA PHE A 135 -4.37 -6.50 -10.78
C PHE A 135 -4.29 -7.49 -11.93
N ASP A 136 -3.79 -8.68 -11.67
CA ASP A 136 -3.67 -9.75 -12.66
C ASP A 136 -4.38 -11.04 -12.20
N ASP A 137 -4.28 -12.09 -13.00
CA ASP A 137 -4.88 -13.40 -12.74
C ASP A 137 -4.21 -14.18 -11.61
N THR A 138 -3.09 -13.69 -11.08
CA THR A 138 -2.38 -14.26 -9.93
C THR A 138 -2.69 -13.55 -8.62
N THR A 139 -3.36 -12.39 -8.66
CA THR A 139 -3.83 -11.66 -7.47
C THR A 139 -4.86 -12.50 -6.70
N VAL A 140 -4.60 -12.75 -5.44
CA VAL A 140 -5.50 -13.53 -4.57
C VAL A 140 -6.40 -12.56 -3.79
N TRP A 141 -7.66 -12.48 -4.19
CA TRP A 141 -8.68 -11.66 -3.52
C TRP A 141 -9.29 -12.39 -2.31
N PRO A 142 -9.85 -11.67 -1.32
CA PRO A 142 -10.65 -12.27 -0.26
C PRO A 142 -11.98 -12.83 -0.80
N ASP A 143 -12.73 -13.51 0.06
CA ASP A 143 -14.09 -13.95 -0.25
C ASP A 143 -14.98 -12.74 -0.61
N SER A 144 -15.98 -12.96 -1.48
CA SER A 144 -16.83 -11.89 -2.03
C SER A 144 -17.58 -11.06 -0.97
N GLU A 145 -17.79 -11.57 0.23
CA GLU A 145 -18.39 -10.82 1.34
C GLU A 145 -17.50 -9.70 1.89
N TYR A 146 -16.20 -9.72 1.55
CA TYR A 146 -15.20 -8.70 1.93
C TYR A 146 -14.84 -7.76 0.77
N LEU A 147 -15.60 -7.81 -0.32
CA LEU A 147 -15.42 -6.96 -1.51
C LEU A 147 -16.64 -6.04 -1.69
N PRO A 148 -16.49 -4.86 -2.33
CA PRO A 148 -17.64 -4.05 -2.73
C PRO A 148 -18.56 -4.83 -3.66
N GLU A 149 -19.88 -4.59 -3.57
CA GLU A 149 -20.90 -5.33 -4.36
C GLU A 149 -20.71 -5.22 -5.88
N ASP A 150 -20.12 -4.13 -6.35
CA ASP A 150 -19.91 -3.83 -7.77
C ASP A 150 -18.48 -4.16 -8.24
N PHE A 151 -17.64 -4.77 -7.40
CA PHE A 151 -16.28 -5.13 -7.76
C PHE A 151 -16.24 -6.44 -8.54
N ASP A 152 -15.62 -6.42 -9.72
CA ASP A 152 -15.39 -7.60 -10.56
C ASP A 152 -13.94 -8.08 -10.48
N SER A 153 -13.68 -9.06 -9.62
CA SER A 153 -12.35 -9.66 -9.44
C SER A 153 -11.90 -10.54 -10.61
N THR A 154 -12.75 -10.74 -11.63
CA THR A 154 -12.39 -11.48 -12.85
C THR A 154 -11.81 -10.56 -13.94
N TYR A 155 -11.98 -9.24 -13.79
CA TYR A 155 -11.37 -8.25 -14.67
C TYR A 155 -9.91 -8.07 -14.26
N SER A 156 -8.99 -8.49 -15.12
CA SER A 156 -7.57 -8.20 -14.96
C SER A 156 -7.08 -7.34 -16.11
N ASP A 157 -6.12 -6.45 -15.83
CA ASP A 157 -5.36 -5.82 -16.90
C ASP A 157 -4.62 -6.92 -17.68
N ASP A 158 -5.01 -7.19 -18.92
CA ASP A 158 -4.29 -8.10 -19.80
C ASP A 158 -2.96 -7.45 -20.20
N LEU A 159 -1.95 -7.66 -19.36
CA LEU A 159 -0.58 -7.19 -19.65
C LEU A 159 0.12 -8.05 -20.72
N SER A 160 -0.51 -9.10 -21.25
CA SER A 160 0.06 -9.91 -22.32
C SER A 160 0.30 -9.09 -23.60
N SER A 161 -0.45 -8.01 -23.78
CA SER A 161 -0.27 -7.06 -24.90
C SER A 161 0.93 -6.12 -24.73
N LEU A 162 1.53 -6.04 -23.54
CA LEU A 162 2.70 -5.19 -23.29
C LEU A 162 4.04 -5.93 -23.45
N LYS A 163 4.01 -7.25 -23.68
CA LYS A 163 5.24 -8.09 -23.85
C LYS A 163 5.73 -8.16 -25.30
N ASP A 164 5.03 -7.60 -26.26
CA ASP A 164 5.29 -7.82 -27.70
C ASP A 164 6.06 -6.67 -28.39
N GLU A 165 6.63 -5.69 -27.66
CA GLU A 165 7.41 -4.62 -28.31
C GLU A 165 8.93 -4.80 -28.29
N ASP A 166 9.47 -5.91 -27.77
CA ASP A 166 10.92 -6.19 -27.74
C ASP A 166 11.41 -7.30 -28.68
N ASP A 167 10.61 -7.73 -29.67
CA ASP A 167 11.13 -8.53 -30.80
C ASP A 167 11.75 -7.62 -31.87
N PHE A 168 12.83 -6.90 -31.47
CA PHE A 168 13.77 -6.34 -32.43
C PHE A 168 14.64 -7.48 -32.99
N GLU A 169 14.20 -8.11 -34.07
CA GLU A 169 15.07 -8.96 -34.89
C GLU A 169 16.21 -8.09 -35.46
N PRO A 170 17.47 -8.37 -35.15
CA PRO A 170 18.56 -7.71 -35.86
C PRO A 170 18.57 -8.23 -37.30
N SER A 171 18.11 -7.39 -38.23
CA SER A 171 18.21 -7.66 -39.64
C SER A 171 19.68 -7.82 -40.05
N ASP A 172 19.97 -8.93 -40.71
CA ASP A 172 21.19 -9.24 -41.44
C ASP A 172 21.71 -8.06 -42.27
N TYR A 173 22.96 -7.65 -41.94
CA TYR A 173 23.90 -7.12 -42.93
C TYR A 173 25.31 -7.66 -42.67
#